data_c5c44d404d85b0cce19d08bbb67336f1
#
_entry.id   c5c44d404d85b0cce19d08bbb67336f1
#
_cell.length_a   1.000
_cell.length_b   1.000
_cell.length_c   1.000
_cell.angle_alpha   90.00
_cell.angle_beta   90.00
_cell.angle_gamma   90.00
#
_symmetry.space_group_name_H-M   'P 1'
#
loop_
_entity.id
_entity.type
_entity.pdbx_description
1 polymer ?
#
loop_
_entity_poly.entity_id
_entity_poly.type
_entity_poly.pdbx_seq_one_letter_code
_entity_poly.pdbx_strand_id
1 'polypeptide(L)'
;MEVFTIQNLNFAYPEQAKNAISDLSLSVQPGEFLALCGPSGCGKSTLLKVISGVYKPSAGKVTVNGTIAPLIELGAGFDMDLTARENIYLNGTVLGYTPKYIDSKFDDIVEFSELQEFLDVPLKNYSSGMVARLAFAVATMTKPDILIADEILSVGDFLFQEKCEKRMAELLSGGTTVILVSHSIEQIERMCNKVAWLDHGHLRRLGPTKEVTAEYRKFEKKDAMKADKVEG
;
A
#
# COMPACT_ATOMS: atom_id res chain seq x y z
N MET A 1 -15.87 0.16 15.96
CA MET A 1 -15.75 -1.17 15.32
C MET A 1 -14.45 -1.11 14.51
N GLU A 2 -13.56 -2.09 14.68
CA GLU A 2 -12.27 -2.12 14.00
C GLU A 2 -12.48 -2.32 12.48
N VAL A 3 -11.71 -1.63 11.65
CA VAL A 3 -11.81 -1.74 10.20
C VAL A 3 -11.14 -3.00 9.71
N PHE A 4 -10.06 -3.42 10.37
CA PHE A 4 -9.57 -4.78 10.24
C PHE A 4 -8.85 -5.27 11.50
N THR A 5 -8.83 -6.60 11.65
CA THR A 5 -8.22 -7.29 12.78
C THR A 5 -7.44 -8.50 12.30
N ILE A 6 -6.25 -8.67 12.81
CA ILE A 6 -5.41 -9.85 12.62
C ILE A 6 -5.24 -10.52 13.97
N GLN A 7 -5.47 -11.84 14.03
CA GLN A 7 -5.37 -12.65 15.24
C GLN A 7 -4.48 -13.86 14.99
N ASN A 8 -3.35 -13.93 15.69
CA ASN A 8 -2.37 -15.02 15.67
C ASN A 8 -2.01 -15.50 14.27
N LEU A 9 -1.82 -14.54 13.34
CA LEU A 9 -1.53 -14.79 11.94
C LEU A 9 -0.19 -15.50 11.78
N ASN A 10 -0.23 -16.65 11.08
CA ASN A 10 0.95 -17.33 10.60
C ASN A 10 0.82 -17.52 9.10
N PHE A 11 1.93 -17.31 8.38
CA PHE A 11 2.01 -17.56 6.95
C PHE A 11 3.39 -18.07 6.56
N ALA A 12 3.42 -19.18 5.81
CA ALA A 12 4.61 -19.73 5.17
C ALA A 12 4.34 -19.91 3.67
N TYR A 13 5.35 -19.63 2.85
CA TYR A 13 5.31 -20.01 1.42
C TYR A 13 5.42 -21.53 1.28
N PRO A 14 4.78 -22.16 0.27
CA PRO A 14 4.73 -23.62 0.14
C PRO A 14 6.09 -24.32 0.13
N GLU A 15 7.13 -23.64 -0.34
CA GLU A 15 8.47 -24.19 -0.49
C GLU A 15 9.45 -23.78 0.62
N GLN A 16 8.97 -23.04 1.63
CA GLN A 16 9.81 -22.51 2.71
C GLN A 16 9.51 -23.19 4.04
N ALA A 17 10.56 -23.68 4.72
CA ALA A 17 10.45 -24.28 6.03
C ALA A 17 10.19 -23.25 7.17
N LYS A 18 10.41 -21.95 6.90
CA LYS A 18 10.21 -20.88 7.87
C LYS A 18 8.99 -20.05 7.52
N ASN A 19 8.24 -19.66 8.55
CA ASN A 19 7.16 -18.70 8.38
C ASN A 19 7.71 -17.34 7.95
N ALA A 20 7.07 -16.74 6.94
CA ALA A 20 7.29 -15.35 6.57
C ALA A 20 6.58 -14.38 7.54
N ILE A 21 5.51 -14.85 8.17
CA ILE A 21 4.79 -14.17 9.27
C ILE A 21 4.56 -15.19 10.38
N SER A 22 4.82 -14.80 11.64
CA SER A 22 4.68 -15.67 12.81
C SER A 22 3.95 -14.95 13.93
N ASP A 23 2.84 -15.56 14.37
CA ASP A 23 2.03 -15.16 15.53
C ASP A 23 1.75 -13.64 15.58
N LEU A 24 1.40 -13.07 14.44
CA LEU A 24 1.16 -11.63 14.32
C LEU A 24 -0.28 -11.31 14.69
N SER A 25 -0.46 -10.39 15.65
CA SER A 25 -1.77 -9.87 16.02
C SER A 25 -1.73 -8.35 16.05
N LEU A 26 -2.67 -7.72 15.36
CA LEU A 26 -2.86 -6.27 15.39
C LEU A 26 -4.30 -5.91 14.99
N SER A 27 -4.73 -4.72 15.40
CA SER A 27 -6.00 -4.14 14.97
C SER A 27 -5.83 -2.70 14.53
N VAL A 28 -6.68 -2.29 13.59
CA VAL A 28 -6.69 -0.94 13.01
C VAL A 28 -8.09 -0.37 13.08
N GLN A 29 -8.15 0.86 13.58
CA GLN A 29 -9.40 1.61 13.71
C GLN A 29 -9.71 2.37 12.41
N PRO A 30 -10.98 2.70 12.14
CA PRO A 30 -11.35 3.56 11.02
C PRO A 30 -10.60 4.89 11.06
N GLY A 31 -10.08 5.32 9.90
CA GLY A 31 -9.36 6.59 9.77
C GLY A 31 -7.94 6.59 10.32
N GLU A 32 -7.38 5.45 10.75
CA GLU A 32 -5.96 5.36 11.09
C GLU A 32 -5.08 5.35 9.83
N PHE A 33 -3.94 6.02 9.91
CA PHE A 33 -2.87 5.91 8.95
C PHE A 33 -1.72 5.09 9.54
N LEU A 34 -1.74 3.79 9.28
CA LEU A 34 -0.78 2.82 9.79
C LEU A 34 0.38 2.66 8.82
N ALA A 35 1.61 2.89 9.28
CA ALA A 35 2.79 2.47 8.54
C ALA A 35 3.27 1.08 8.99
N LEU A 36 3.73 0.28 8.02
CA LEU A 36 4.51 -0.93 8.27
C LEU A 36 5.99 -0.61 8.01
N CYS A 37 6.82 -0.70 9.04
CA CYS A 37 8.27 -0.52 8.92
C CYS A 37 9.03 -1.78 9.35
N GLY A 38 10.32 -1.85 9.00
CA GLY A 38 11.21 -2.95 9.33
C GLY A 38 12.20 -3.26 8.21
N PRO A 39 13.23 -4.07 8.47
CA PRO A 39 14.26 -4.43 7.50
C PRO A 39 13.69 -5.07 6.23
N SER A 40 14.46 -5.06 5.14
CA SER A 40 14.08 -5.81 3.93
C SER A 40 13.92 -7.30 4.26
N GLY A 41 12.88 -7.94 3.68
CA GLY A 41 12.59 -9.35 3.94
C GLY A 41 11.93 -9.66 5.28
N CYS A 42 11.58 -8.66 6.12
CA CYS A 42 10.93 -8.91 7.42
C CYS A 42 9.45 -9.29 7.33
N GLY A 43 8.85 -9.34 6.12
CA GLY A 43 7.48 -9.82 5.90
C GLY A 43 6.44 -8.74 5.58
N LYS A 44 6.82 -7.46 5.37
CA LYS A 44 5.88 -6.35 5.08
C LYS A 44 4.99 -6.63 3.87
N SER A 45 5.58 -6.88 2.71
CA SER A 45 4.82 -7.14 1.47
C SER A 45 4.02 -8.45 1.55
N THR A 46 4.52 -9.46 2.28
CA THR A 46 3.76 -10.69 2.56
C THR A 46 2.53 -10.38 3.39
N LEU A 47 2.67 -9.57 4.45
CA LEU A 47 1.54 -9.16 5.29
C LEU A 47 0.49 -8.39 4.48
N LEU A 48 0.90 -7.47 3.61
CA LEU A 48 -0.03 -6.76 2.73
C LEU A 48 -0.80 -7.71 1.81
N LYS A 49 -0.12 -8.70 1.21
CA LYS A 49 -0.75 -9.72 0.34
C LYS A 49 -1.74 -10.60 1.11
N VAL A 50 -1.50 -10.87 2.38
CA VAL A 50 -2.45 -11.59 3.23
C VAL A 50 -3.65 -10.71 3.59
N ILE A 51 -3.43 -9.45 3.97
CA ILE A 51 -4.51 -8.50 4.31
C ILE A 51 -5.41 -8.25 3.09
N SER A 52 -4.82 -8.08 1.89
CA SER A 52 -5.58 -7.88 0.64
C SER A 52 -6.25 -9.16 0.10
N GLY A 53 -6.08 -10.30 0.77
CA GLY A 53 -6.71 -11.56 0.37
C GLY A 53 -6.03 -12.30 -0.78
N VAL A 54 -4.89 -11.82 -1.27
CA VAL A 54 -4.07 -12.50 -2.30
C VAL A 54 -3.55 -13.84 -1.77
N TYR A 55 -3.13 -13.86 -0.49
CA TYR A 55 -2.71 -15.08 0.18
C TYR A 55 -3.63 -15.44 1.33
N LYS A 56 -3.89 -16.73 1.49
CA LYS A 56 -4.63 -17.25 2.66
C LYS A 56 -3.67 -17.51 3.82
N PRO A 57 -4.02 -17.14 5.05
CA PRO A 57 -3.26 -17.50 6.24
C PRO A 57 -3.02 -19.01 6.34
N SER A 58 -1.81 -19.42 6.79
CA SER A 58 -1.55 -20.82 7.17
C SER A 58 -2.21 -21.17 8.49
N ALA A 59 -2.29 -20.19 9.42
CA ALA A 59 -3.02 -20.27 10.68
C ALA A 59 -3.40 -18.86 11.15
N GLY A 60 -4.33 -18.78 12.10
CA GLY A 60 -4.88 -17.50 12.58
C GLY A 60 -6.00 -16.98 11.69
N LYS A 61 -6.38 -15.72 11.89
CA LYS A 61 -7.51 -15.10 11.20
C LYS A 61 -7.25 -13.65 10.85
N VAL A 62 -7.63 -13.26 9.64
CA VAL A 62 -7.75 -11.86 9.21
C VAL A 62 -9.22 -11.56 8.99
N THR A 63 -9.73 -10.54 9.64
CA THR A 63 -11.11 -10.05 9.47
C THR A 63 -11.05 -8.63 8.95
N VAL A 64 -11.71 -8.40 7.84
CA VAL A 64 -11.80 -7.08 7.19
C VAL A 64 -13.25 -6.64 7.19
N ASN A 65 -13.51 -5.43 7.67
CA ASN A 65 -14.85 -4.82 7.71
C ASN A 65 -14.84 -3.60 6.77
N GLY A 66 -15.10 -3.83 5.50
CA GLY A 66 -15.14 -2.81 4.47
C GLY A 66 -14.47 -3.22 3.16
N THR A 67 -14.40 -2.27 2.25
CA THR A 67 -13.78 -2.42 0.92
C THR A 67 -12.29 -2.13 0.98
N ILE A 68 -11.47 -2.96 0.32
CA ILE A 68 -10.03 -2.74 0.20
C ILE A 68 -9.71 -2.28 -1.23
N ALA A 69 -8.96 -1.18 -1.35
CA ALA A 69 -8.28 -0.81 -2.59
C ALA A 69 -6.77 -1.06 -2.43
N PRO A 70 -6.22 -2.14 -3.02
CA PRO A 70 -4.80 -2.42 -2.94
C PRO A 70 -4.04 -1.62 -4.00
N LEU A 71 -3.11 -0.78 -3.57
CA LEU A 71 -2.10 -0.13 -4.40
C LEU A 71 -0.73 -0.87 -4.25
N ILE A 72 -0.75 -2.20 -4.08
CA ILE A 72 0.47 -2.99 -3.82
C ILE A 72 1.30 -3.15 -5.10
N GLU A 73 0.63 -3.24 -6.23
CA GLU A 73 1.25 -3.35 -7.55
C GLU A 73 0.50 -2.40 -8.48
N LEU A 74 1.02 -1.17 -8.64
CA LEU A 74 0.42 -0.17 -9.52
C LEU A 74 0.34 -0.70 -10.95
N GLY A 75 -0.89 -0.73 -11.49
CA GLY A 75 -1.14 -1.28 -12.81
C GLY A 75 -1.32 -2.80 -12.83
N ALA A 76 -1.30 -3.50 -11.69
CA ALA A 76 -1.75 -4.88 -11.62
C ALA A 76 -3.21 -4.95 -12.09
N GLY A 77 -3.46 -5.76 -13.12
CA GLY A 77 -4.78 -5.84 -13.78
C GLY A 77 -4.94 -4.89 -14.97
N PHE A 78 -3.94 -4.09 -15.32
CA PHE A 78 -3.92 -3.40 -16.61
C PHE A 78 -3.54 -4.37 -17.72
N ASP A 79 -4.23 -4.26 -18.85
CA ASP A 79 -3.85 -4.90 -20.10
C ASP A 79 -3.05 -3.91 -20.94
N MET A 80 -1.79 -4.23 -21.19
CA MET A 80 -0.86 -3.34 -21.89
C MET A 80 -1.21 -3.16 -23.37
N ASP A 81 -2.00 -4.04 -23.96
CA ASP A 81 -2.47 -3.92 -25.34
C ASP A 81 -3.71 -3.04 -25.47
N LEU A 82 -4.42 -2.78 -24.38
CA LEU A 82 -5.56 -1.88 -24.33
C LEU A 82 -5.12 -0.43 -24.11
N THR A 83 -5.96 0.50 -24.54
CA THR A 83 -5.79 1.94 -24.31
C THR A 83 -5.97 2.32 -22.84
N ALA A 84 -5.56 3.53 -22.45
CA ALA A 84 -5.80 4.04 -21.12
C ALA A 84 -7.30 4.11 -20.79
N ARG A 85 -8.11 4.55 -21.75
CA ARG A 85 -9.57 4.59 -21.63
C ARG A 85 -10.13 3.20 -21.30
N GLU A 86 -9.77 2.18 -22.06
CA GLU A 86 -10.23 0.81 -21.86
C GLU A 86 -9.74 0.25 -20.52
N ASN A 87 -8.51 0.55 -20.12
CA ASN A 87 -7.96 0.12 -18.83
C ASN A 87 -8.64 0.78 -17.61
N ILE A 88 -9.10 2.03 -17.73
CA ILE A 88 -9.90 2.69 -16.68
C ILE A 88 -11.17 1.88 -16.43
N TYR A 89 -11.89 1.47 -17.48
CA TYR A 89 -13.12 0.66 -17.34
C TYR A 89 -12.81 -0.76 -16.88
N LEU A 90 -11.79 -1.40 -17.45
CA LEU A 90 -11.37 -2.75 -17.07
C LEU A 90 -11.03 -2.80 -15.58
N ASN A 91 -10.13 -1.94 -15.13
CA ASN A 91 -9.67 -1.95 -13.75
C ASN A 91 -10.77 -1.50 -12.77
N GLY A 92 -11.54 -0.48 -13.13
CA GLY A 92 -12.71 -0.07 -12.35
C GLY A 92 -13.72 -1.22 -12.16
N THR A 93 -13.95 -2.03 -13.20
CA THR A 93 -14.83 -3.19 -13.14
C THR A 93 -14.23 -4.30 -12.27
N VAL A 94 -12.94 -4.56 -12.36
CA VAL A 94 -12.22 -5.52 -11.49
C VAL A 94 -12.32 -5.10 -10.02
N LEU A 95 -12.27 -3.80 -9.73
CA LEU A 95 -12.49 -3.24 -8.39
C LEU A 95 -13.96 -3.28 -7.94
N GLY A 96 -14.88 -3.79 -8.78
CA GLY A 96 -16.28 -3.99 -8.44
C GLY A 96 -17.19 -2.79 -8.73
N TYR A 97 -16.72 -1.78 -9.46
CA TYR A 97 -17.51 -0.61 -9.81
C TYR A 97 -18.36 -0.82 -11.06
N THR A 98 -19.53 -0.19 -11.09
CA THR A 98 -20.41 -0.22 -12.29
C THR A 98 -19.87 0.75 -13.35
N PRO A 99 -20.11 0.47 -14.66
CA PRO A 99 -19.73 1.40 -15.72
C PRO A 99 -20.25 2.82 -15.49
N LYS A 100 -21.49 2.97 -15.06
CA LYS A 100 -22.09 4.28 -14.73
C LYS A 100 -21.32 5.04 -13.64
N TYR A 101 -20.80 4.33 -12.66
CA TYR A 101 -19.98 4.93 -11.62
C TYR A 101 -18.63 5.36 -12.17
N ILE A 102 -18.01 4.51 -12.99
CA ILE A 102 -16.74 4.82 -13.66
C ILE A 102 -16.90 6.05 -14.56
N ASP A 103 -17.99 6.14 -15.36
CA ASP A 103 -18.32 7.32 -16.15
C ASP A 103 -18.34 8.61 -15.31
N SER A 104 -18.95 8.55 -14.11
CA SER A 104 -19.02 9.71 -13.21
C SER A 104 -17.67 10.15 -12.63
N LYS A 105 -16.64 9.30 -12.73
CA LYS A 105 -15.28 9.54 -12.23
C LYS A 105 -14.25 9.70 -13.33
N PHE A 106 -14.63 9.45 -14.57
CA PHE A 106 -13.71 9.39 -15.70
C PHE A 106 -12.91 10.67 -15.85
N ASP A 107 -13.57 11.82 -15.84
CA ASP A 107 -12.91 13.12 -16.00
C ASP A 107 -11.94 13.42 -14.83
N ASP A 108 -12.30 13.06 -13.58
CA ASP A 108 -11.41 13.21 -12.41
C ASP A 108 -10.16 12.32 -12.54
N ILE A 109 -10.31 11.08 -13.04
CA ILE A 109 -9.17 10.17 -13.29
C ILE A 109 -8.24 10.77 -14.35
N VAL A 110 -8.82 11.26 -15.46
CA VAL A 110 -8.05 11.80 -16.57
C VAL A 110 -7.32 13.07 -16.17
N GLU A 111 -8.00 13.99 -15.48
CA GLU A 111 -7.41 15.23 -14.98
C GLU A 111 -6.31 14.95 -13.94
N PHE A 112 -6.55 14.02 -13.02
CA PHE A 112 -5.57 13.66 -12.00
C PHE A 112 -4.32 13.04 -12.61
N SER A 113 -4.47 12.10 -13.55
CA SER A 113 -3.34 11.41 -14.19
C SER A 113 -2.55 12.26 -15.16
N GLU A 114 -3.13 13.39 -15.66
CA GLU A 114 -2.54 14.28 -16.67
C GLU A 114 -2.25 13.57 -18.00
N LEU A 115 -3.14 12.66 -18.40
CA LEU A 115 -2.96 11.81 -19.58
C LEU A 115 -4.01 12.07 -20.67
N GLN A 116 -4.58 13.30 -20.72
CA GLN A 116 -5.66 13.68 -21.64
C GLN A 116 -5.33 13.37 -23.11
N GLU A 117 -4.10 13.66 -23.52
CA GLU A 117 -3.66 13.47 -24.91
C GLU A 117 -3.32 12.02 -25.27
N PHE A 118 -3.27 11.14 -24.27
CA PHE A 118 -2.82 9.76 -24.42
C PHE A 118 -3.95 8.73 -24.25
N LEU A 119 -5.19 9.15 -23.98
CA LEU A 119 -6.29 8.26 -23.60
C LEU A 119 -6.56 7.11 -24.57
N ASP A 120 -6.37 7.35 -25.85
CA ASP A 120 -6.65 6.39 -26.91
C ASP A 120 -5.36 5.69 -27.41
N VAL A 121 -4.26 5.81 -26.67
CA VAL A 121 -2.98 5.14 -26.93
C VAL A 121 -2.88 3.88 -26.04
N PRO A 122 -2.48 2.72 -26.60
CA PRO A 122 -2.24 1.51 -25.82
C PRO A 122 -1.15 1.68 -24.75
N LEU A 123 -1.35 1.09 -23.56
CA LEU A 123 -0.44 1.26 -22.40
C LEU A 123 0.98 0.74 -22.66
N LYS A 124 1.18 -0.19 -23.57
CA LYS A 124 2.53 -0.64 -23.98
C LYS A 124 3.42 0.48 -24.53
N ASN A 125 2.82 1.59 -24.98
CA ASN A 125 3.52 2.78 -25.45
C ASN A 125 3.73 3.84 -24.36
N TYR A 126 3.30 3.57 -23.13
CA TYR A 126 3.46 4.48 -22.00
C TYR A 126 4.81 4.27 -21.32
N SER A 127 5.36 5.33 -20.73
CA SER A 127 6.44 5.20 -19.77
C SER A 127 5.92 4.55 -18.48
N SER A 128 6.81 3.97 -17.70
CA SER A 128 6.45 3.40 -16.38
C SER A 128 5.80 4.45 -15.46
N GLY A 129 6.25 5.72 -15.55
CA GLY A 129 5.66 6.84 -14.83
C GLY A 129 4.23 7.15 -15.27
N MET A 130 3.92 7.11 -16.57
CA MET A 130 2.56 7.31 -17.09
C MET A 130 1.61 6.19 -16.63
N VAL A 131 2.07 4.93 -16.70
CA VAL A 131 1.30 3.77 -16.21
C VAL A 131 1.00 3.94 -14.72
N ALA A 132 1.99 4.33 -13.94
CA ALA A 132 1.84 4.49 -12.50
C ALA A 132 0.92 5.68 -12.14
N ARG A 133 0.96 6.80 -12.88
CA ARG A 133 0.03 7.94 -12.74
C ARG A 133 -1.41 7.50 -12.98
N LEU A 134 -1.65 6.75 -14.07
CA LEU A 134 -2.98 6.22 -14.39
C LEU A 134 -3.47 5.26 -13.30
N ALA A 135 -2.63 4.32 -12.89
CA ALA A 135 -2.98 3.33 -11.88
C ALA A 135 -3.32 3.97 -10.52
N PHE A 136 -2.54 4.98 -10.10
CA PHE A 136 -2.84 5.72 -8.88
C PHE A 136 -4.17 6.49 -9.00
N ALA A 137 -4.42 7.16 -10.13
CA ALA A 137 -5.66 7.87 -10.38
C ALA A 137 -6.88 6.94 -10.30
N VAL A 138 -6.82 5.78 -10.97
CA VAL A 138 -7.90 4.77 -10.94
C VAL A 138 -8.12 4.23 -9.53
N ALA A 139 -7.07 3.87 -8.82
CA ALA A 139 -7.19 3.30 -7.49
C ALA A 139 -7.67 4.28 -6.41
N THR A 140 -7.45 5.58 -6.62
CA THR A 140 -7.89 6.65 -5.71
C THR A 140 -9.14 7.40 -6.18
N MET A 141 -9.80 6.95 -7.26
CA MET A 141 -11.03 7.57 -7.76
C MET A 141 -12.20 7.43 -6.80
N THR A 142 -12.13 6.47 -5.90
CA THR A 142 -13.17 6.17 -4.92
C THR A 142 -12.65 6.41 -3.51
N LYS A 143 -13.57 6.38 -2.53
CA LYS A 143 -13.24 6.37 -1.11
C LYS A 143 -13.39 4.93 -0.59
N PRO A 144 -12.36 4.08 -0.68
CA PRO A 144 -12.40 2.77 -0.06
C PRO A 144 -12.37 2.92 1.46
N ASP A 145 -12.85 1.91 2.18
CA ASP A 145 -12.73 1.88 3.64
C ASP A 145 -11.25 1.70 4.05
N ILE A 146 -10.51 0.92 3.26
CA ILE A 146 -9.08 0.63 3.48
C ILE A 146 -8.31 0.83 2.17
N LEU A 147 -7.28 1.65 2.20
CA LEU A 147 -6.30 1.82 1.13
C LEU A 147 -4.97 1.20 1.55
N ILE A 148 -4.44 0.28 0.76
CA ILE A 148 -3.14 -0.35 1.02
C ILE A 148 -2.14 0.17 -0.01
N ALA A 149 -1.06 0.81 0.46
CA ALA A 149 -0.04 1.43 -0.38
C ALA A 149 1.34 0.84 -0.06
N ASP A 150 2.06 0.36 -1.08
CA ASP A 150 3.44 -0.17 -0.96
C ASP A 150 4.38 0.72 -1.79
N GLU A 151 5.18 1.58 -1.13
CA GLU A 151 6.18 2.49 -1.72
C GLU A 151 5.67 3.45 -2.83
N ILE A 152 4.38 3.57 -3.00
CA ILE A 152 3.70 4.16 -4.16
C ILE A 152 3.80 5.68 -4.24
N LEU A 153 4.11 6.35 -3.14
CA LEU A 153 4.21 7.81 -3.12
C LEU A 153 5.51 8.35 -3.76
N SER A 154 6.35 7.44 -4.28
CA SER A 154 7.53 7.78 -5.08
C SER A 154 7.26 7.76 -6.60
N VAL A 155 5.98 7.73 -7.01
CA VAL A 155 5.57 7.66 -8.42
C VAL A 155 5.62 9.04 -9.07
N GLY A 156 6.16 9.09 -10.28
CA GLY A 156 6.22 10.31 -11.09
C GLY A 156 7.30 11.28 -10.64
N ASP A 157 7.21 12.50 -11.11
CA ASP A 157 8.06 13.61 -10.70
C ASP A 157 7.61 14.22 -9.36
N PHE A 158 8.39 15.16 -8.86
CA PHE A 158 8.14 15.81 -7.57
C PHE A 158 6.74 16.45 -7.48
N LEU A 159 6.26 17.10 -8.55
CA LEU A 159 4.96 17.76 -8.57
C LEU A 159 3.82 16.74 -8.50
N PHE A 160 3.98 15.61 -9.17
CA PHE A 160 2.99 14.54 -9.11
C PHE A 160 2.98 13.85 -7.73
N GLN A 161 4.13 13.73 -7.08
CA GLN A 161 4.22 13.21 -5.70
C GLN A 161 3.45 14.10 -4.72
N GLU A 162 3.60 15.43 -4.81
CA GLU A 162 2.81 16.36 -3.98
C GLU A 162 1.29 16.21 -4.23
N LYS A 163 0.90 15.99 -5.49
CA LYS A 163 -0.49 15.75 -5.89
C LYS A 163 -1.02 14.45 -5.29
N CYS A 164 -0.22 13.38 -5.29
CA CYS A 164 -0.55 12.11 -4.64
C CYS A 164 -0.71 12.27 -3.11
N GLU A 165 0.22 12.97 -2.45
CA GLU A 165 0.13 13.23 -1.01
C GLU A 165 -1.14 14.00 -0.64
N LYS A 166 -1.52 14.97 -1.45
CA LYS A 166 -2.74 15.76 -1.28
C LYS A 166 -4.00 14.88 -1.40
N ARG A 167 -4.05 14.02 -2.43
CA ARG A 167 -5.14 13.06 -2.62
C ARG A 167 -5.22 12.07 -1.45
N MET A 168 -4.10 11.59 -0.95
CA MET A 168 -4.05 10.73 0.22
C MET A 168 -4.59 11.43 1.48
N ALA A 169 -4.22 12.69 1.70
CA ALA A 169 -4.73 13.48 2.82
C ALA A 169 -6.25 13.71 2.72
N GLU A 170 -6.78 13.93 1.50
CA GLU A 170 -8.22 14.05 1.24
C GLU A 170 -8.96 12.74 1.56
N LEU A 171 -8.43 11.59 1.14
CA LEU A 171 -8.99 10.28 1.46
C LEU A 171 -9.03 10.02 2.96
N LEU A 172 -7.95 10.34 3.68
CA LEU A 172 -7.87 10.24 5.13
C LEU A 172 -8.89 11.13 5.84
N SER A 173 -9.00 12.39 5.43
CA SER A 173 -9.99 13.32 6.00
C SER A 173 -11.42 12.85 5.73
N GLY A 174 -11.62 12.05 4.69
CA GLY A 174 -12.86 11.37 4.35
C GLY A 174 -13.15 10.11 5.18
N GLY A 175 -12.26 9.71 6.10
CA GLY A 175 -12.43 8.53 6.97
C GLY A 175 -11.84 7.24 6.41
N THR A 176 -11.18 7.26 5.24
CA THR A 176 -10.43 6.10 4.70
C THR A 176 -9.29 5.73 5.64
N THR A 177 -9.14 4.46 5.94
CA THR A 177 -7.97 3.92 6.66
C THR A 177 -6.87 3.63 5.66
N VAL A 178 -5.64 4.01 5.97
CA VAL A 178 -4.49 3.77 5.08
C VAL A 178 -3.46 2.88 5.75
N ILE A 179 -3.00 1.87 5.02
CA ILE A 179 -1.85 1.05 5.40
C ILE A 179 -0.74 1.35 4.40
N LEU A 180 0.35 1.91 4.88
CA LEU A 180 1.50 2.32 4.08
C LEU A 180 2.72 1.47 4.40
N VAL A 181 3.38 0.93 3.38
CA VAL A 181 4.77 0.49 3.48
C VAL A 181 5.65 1.56 2.87
N SER A 182 6.65 2.02 3.59
CA SER A 182 7.67 2.94 3.09
C SER A 182 9.02 2.65 3.72
N HIS A 183 10.08 2.84 2.97
CA HIS A 183 11.45 2.84 3.45
C HIS A 183 11.90 4.22 3.96
N SER A 184 11.14 5.28 3.68
CA SER A 184 11.42 6.63 4.19
C SER A 184 10.76 6.85 5.55
N ILE A 185 11.57 6.90 6.60
CA ILE A 185 11.08 7.21 7.95
C ILE A 185 10.51 8.63 8.02
N GLU A 186 11.10 9.57 7.26
CA GLU A 186 10.62 10.96 7.16
C GLU A 186 9.19 11.00 6.59
N GLN A 187 8.90 10.21 5.56
CA GLN A 187 7.58 10.09 4.99
C GLN A 187 6.59 9.48 5.99
N ILE A 188 6.99 8.41 6.68
CA ILE A 188 6.19 7.78 7.75
C ILE A 188 5.87 8.80 8.84
N GLU A 189 6.85 9.57 9.31
CA GLU A 189 6.67 10.57 10.38
C GLU A 189 5.77 11.74 9.95
N ARG A 190 5.77 12.09 8.67
CA ARG A 190 4.94 13.16 8.12
C ARG A 190 3.49 12.75 7.93
N MET A 191 3.24 11.51 7.49
CA MET A 191 1.94 11.08 7.03
C MET A 191 1.20 10.18 8.01
N CYS A 192 1.91 9.32 8.75
CA CYS A 192 1.30 8.27 9.55
C CYS A 192 1.12 8.68 11.01
N ASN A 193 0.04 8.22 11.64
CA ASN A 193 -0.20 8.43 13.06
C ASN A 193 0.18 7.21 13.91
N LYS A 194 0.31 6.04 13.28
CA LYS A 194 0.61 4.77 13.93
C LYS A 194 1.62 3.97 13.11
N VAL A 195 2.49 3.23 13.76
CA VAL A 195 3.50 2.38 13.12
C VAL A 195 3.48 0.98 13.72
N ALA A 196 3.50 -0.02 12.85
CA ALA A 196 3.78 -1.42 13.18
C ALA A 196 5.19 -1.76 12.67
N TRP A 197 6.10 -2.00 13.59
CA TRP A 197 7.45 -2.44 13.28
C TRP A 197 7.51 -3.95 13.25
N LEU A 198 7.84 -4.47 12.06
CA LEU A 198 8.04 -5.89 11.80
C LEU A 198 9.52 -6.25 11.82
N ASP A 199 9.84 -7.39 12.41
CA ASP A 199 11.18 -7.95 12.44
C ASP A 199 11.10 -9.48 12.31
N HIS A 200 11.72 -10.06 11.28
CA HIS A 200 11.73 -11.50 10.99
C HIS A 200 10.33 -12.17 11.09
N GLY A 201 9.31 -11.54 10.52
CA GLY A 201 7.94 -12.04 10.50
C GLY A 201 7.13 -11.80 11.78
N HIS A 202 7.71 -11.19 12.80
CA HIS A 202 7.04 -10.88 14.07
C HIS A 202 6.73 -9.40 14.20
N LEU A 203 5.61 -9.06 14.85
CA LEU A 203 5.31 -7.69 15.25
C LEU A 203 6.15 -7.35 16.50
N ARG A 204 7.19 -6.54 16.32
CA ARG A 204 8.09 -6.14 17.40
C ARG A 204 7.51 -4.99 18.24
N ARG A 205 6.88 -4.03 17.59
CA ARG A 205 6.28 -2.87 18.25
C ARG A 205 5.09 -2.35 17.42
N LEU A 206 4.03 -1.94 18.12
CA LEU A 206 2.89 -1.21 17.56
C LEU A 206 2.64 0.01 18.44
N GLY A 207 2.51 1.19 17.85
CA GLY A 207 2.27 2.40 18.65
C GLY A 207 2.33 3.70 17.84
N PRO A 208 2.32 4.84 18.54
CA PRO A 208 2.42 6.16 17.91
C PRO A 208 3.69 6.30 17.08
N THR A 209 3.57 6.97 15.94
CA THR A 209 4.64 7.09 14.95
C THR A 209 5.97 7.54 15.55
N LYS A 210 5.99 8.65 16.27
CA LYS A 210 7.22 9.24 16.83
C LYS A 210 7.96 8.31 17.80
N GLU A 211 7.23 7.51 18.58
CA GLU A 211 7.81 6.57 19.53
C GLU A 211 8.46 5.39 18.81
N VAL A 212 7.71 4.76 17.90
CA VAL A 212 8.18 3.55 17.19
C VAL A 212 9.31 3.87 16.23
N THR A 213 9.24 4.98 15.49
CA THR A 213 10.31 5.37 14.56
C THR A 213 11.60 5.74 15.31
N ALA A 214 11.51 6.37 16.48
CA ALA A 214 12.69 6.66 17.31
C ALA A 214 13.39 5.38 17.80
N GLU A 215 12.62 4.34 18.17
CA GLU A 215 13.18 3.03 18.55
C GLU A 215 13.78 2.32 17.32
N TYR A 216 13.09 2.35 16.19
CA TYR A 216 13.53 1.72 14.95
C TYR A 216 14.84 2.32 14.42
N ARG A 217 14.99 3.66 14.42
CA ARG A 217 16.26 4.34 14.06
C ARG A 217 17.44 3.91 14.95
N LYS A 218 17.20 3.67 16.25
CA LYS A 218 18.25 3.17 17.15
C LYS A 218 18.63 1.72 16.83
N PHE A 219 17.66 0.93 16.42
CA PHE A 219 17.89 -0.45 15.99
C PHE A 219 18.72 -0.51 14.71
N GLU A 220 18.34 0.25 13.66
CA GLU A 220 19.08 0.32 12.39
C GLU A 220 20.55 0.73 12.59
N LYS A 221 20.78 1.75 13.41
CA LYS A 221 22.17 2.18 13.71
C LYS A 221 23.00 1.10 14.39
N LYS A 222 22.40 0.31 15.28
CA LYS A 222 23.09 -0.81 15.95
C LYS A 222 23.37 -1.98 15.01
N ASP A 223 22.45 -2.22 14.09
CA ASP A 223 22.59 -3.31 13.12
C ASP A 223 23.64 -2.99 12.06
N ALA A 224 23.68 -1.74 11.57
CA ALA A 224 24.72 -1.25 10.69
C ALA A 224 26.12 -1.36 11.35
N MET A 225 26.25 -0.94 12.62
CA MET A 225 27.51 -1.06 13.38
C MET A 225 27.96 -2.51 13.61
N LYS A 226 27.05 -3.49 13.58
CA LYS A 226 27.41 -4.91 13.69
C LYS A 226 27.88 -5.46 12.34
N ALA A 227 27.25 -5.06 11.25
CA ALA A 227 27.64 -5.46 9.90
C ALA A 227 29.08 -5.01 9.60
N ASP A 228 29.44 -3.74 9.89
CA ASP A 228 30.78 -3.21 9.71
C ASP A 228 31.87 -3.93 10.54
N LYS A 229 31.49 -4.56 11.65
CA LYS A 229 32.45 -5.33 12.52
C LYS A 229 32.68 -6.78 12.08
N VAL A 230 31.87 -7.29 11.15
CA VAL A 230 32.00 -8.68 10.65
C VAL A 230 32.81 -8.71 9.35
N GLU A 231 32.91 -7.58 8.64
CA GLU A 231 33.67 -7.44 7.39
C GLU A 231 35.10 -6.90 7.60
N GLY A 232 35.53 -6.55 8.78
CA GLY A 232 36.87 -6.10 9.15
C GLY A 232 37.59 -7.13 10.03
#